data_3afaaf4c7cadd39bbcecfa6ef3f587e3
#
_entry.id   3afaaf4c7cadd39bbcecfa6ef3f587e3
#
_cell.length_a   1.000
_cell.length_b   1.000
_cell.length_c   1.000
_cell.angle_alpha   90.00
_cell.angle_beta   90.00
_cell.angle_gamma   90.00
#
_symmetry.space_group_name_H-M   'P 1'
#
loop_
_entity.id
_entity.type
_entity.pdbx_description
1 polymer ?
#
loop_
_entity_poly.entity_id
_entity_poly.type
_entity_poly.pdbx_seq_one_letter_code
_entity_poly.pdbx_strand_id
1 'polypeptide(L)'
;MEQSNNFPKKVSRQEKKELKKAEKLHKARQFQARETVQKNAKRFVSLFEDRTDKNPQWQFSLMDWEHQAWGWRNISDETWQKIVQKLGHFEQMTWGQIEGGDTGSHLVELADCPNHEVLERLEQLKLDDLDMVFSLRLMGRERIFGILDGVVLKLLWYDPYHTVWPTKK
;
A
#
# COMPACT_ATOMS: atom_id res chain seq x y z
N MET A 1 54.95 -25.45 26.11
CA MET A 1 54.34 -24.60 25.02
C MET A 1 53.89 -25.53 23.93
N GLU A 2 52.62 -26.00 23.98
CA GLU A 2 52.01 -26.81 22.94
C GLU A 2 51.26 -25.90 21.97
N GLN A 3 51.74 -25.79 20.73
CA GLN A 3 51.03 -25.11 19.67
C GLN A 3 49.99 -26.07 19.10
N SER A 4 48.74 -25.81 19.37
CA SER A 4 47.59 -26.51 18.79
C SER A 4 47.45 -26.13 17.31
N ASN A 5 47.79 -27.05 16.43
CA ASN A 5 47.72 -26.94 14.98
C ASN A 5 46.25 -27.17 14.55
N ASN A 6 45.52 -26.11 14.35
CA ASN A 6 44.10 -26.16 13.93
C ASN A 6 44.00 -26.19 12.41
N PHE A 7 44.10 -27.40 11.81
CA PHE A 7 43.87 -27.60 10.38
C PHE A 7 42.36 -27.50 10.09
N PRO A 8 41.92 -26.76 9.04
CA PRO A 8 40.51 -26.67 8.70
C PRO A 8 40.02 -28.08 8.26
N LYS A 9 38.95 -28.57 8.91
CA LYS A 9 38.32 -29.84 8.60
C LYS A 9 37.88 -29.85 7.13
N LYS A 10 38.32 -30.82 6.34
CA LYS A 10 37.86 -31.00 4.94
C LYS A 10 36.37 -31.26 4.93
N VAL A 11 35.62 -30.34 4.29
CA VAL A 11 34.15 -30.45 4.09
C VAL A 11 33.85 -31.74 3.33
N SER A 12 32.99 -32.57 3.86
CA SER A 12 32.62 -33.86 3.31
C SER A 12 31.95 -33.73 1.94
N ARG A 13 31.96 -34.79 1.14
CA ARG A 13 31.28 -34.82 -0.17
C ARG A 13 29.79 -34.61 -0.04
N GLN A 14 29.20 -35.00 1.08
CA GLN A 14 27.77 -34.84 1.38
C GLN A 14 27.41 -33.41 1.74
N GLU A 15 28.21 -32.76 2.58
CA GLU A 15 28.05 -31.34 2.92
C GLU A 15 28.15 -30.41 1.69
N LYS A 16 29.09 -30.72 0.77
CA LYS A 16 29.22 -30.01 -0.51
C LYS A 16 28.00 -30.16 -1.41
N LYS A 17 27.32 -31.32 -1.40
CA LYS A 17 26.06 -31.53 -2.16
C LYS A 17 24.91 -30.74 -1.55
N GLU A 18 24.79 -30.74 -0.24
CA GLU A 18 23.74 -30.00 0.45
C GLU A 18 23.93 -28.48 0.28
N LEU A 19 25.17 -27.99 0.36
CA LEU A 19 25.47 -26.57 0.12
C LEU A 19 25.09 -26.15 -1.30
N LYS A 20 25.43 -26.93 -2.32
CA LYS A 20 25.01 -26.65 -3.70
C LYS A 20 23.50 -26.67 -3.91
N LYS A 21 22.81 -27.58 -3.21
CA LYS A 21 21.35 -27.66 -3.27
C LYS A 21 20.69 -26.42 -2.61
N ALA A 22 21.24 -26.00 -1.47
CA ALA A 22 20.78 -24.79 -0.78
C ALA A 22 21.01 -23.52 -1.62
N GLU A 23 22.19 -23.37 -2.25
CA GLU A 23 22.49 -22.27 -3.16
C GLU A 23 21.55 -22.23 -4.37
N LYS A 24 21.27 -23.40 -4.97
CA LYS A 24 20.34 -23.50 -6.09
C LYS A 24 18.92 -23.09 -5.69
N LEU A 25 18.46 -23.53 -4.52
CA LEU A 25 17.15 -23.17 -3.98
C LEU A 25 17.07 -21.67 -3.67
N HIS A 26 18.12 -21.09 -3.09
CA HIS A 26 18.20 -19.67 -2.80
C HIS A 26 18.12 -18.80 -4.08
N LYS A 27 18.88 -19.18 -5.12
CA LYS A 27 18.83 -18.51 -6.43
C LYS A 27 17.45 -18.60 -7.07
N ALA A 28 16.78 -19.77 -6.98
CA ALA A 28 15.44 -19.95 -7.52
C ALA A 28 14.41 -19.06 -6.80
N ARG A 29 14.49 -18.95 -5.47
CA ARG A 29 13.63 -18.04 -4.68
C ARG A 29 13.85 -16.58 -5.03
N GLN A 30 15.12 -16.16 -5.19
CA GLN A 30 15.42 -14.78 -5.62
C GLN A 30 14.90 -14.48 -7.02
N PHE A 31 14.99 -15.44 -7.95
CA PHE A 31 14.46 -15.29 -9.30
C PHE A 31 12.94 -15.13 -9.29
N GLN A 32 12.23 -16.00 -8.56
CA GLN A 32 10.76 -15.90 -8.40
C GLN A 32 10.34 -14.58 -7.76
N ALA A 33 11.04 -14.11 -6.74
CA ALA A 33 10.77 -12.83 -6.12
C ALA A 33 10.91 -11.66 -7.11
N ARG A 34 11.97 -11.69 -7.95
CA ARG A 34 12.17 -10.66 -9.00
C ARG A 34 11.10 -10.70 -10.08
N GLU A 35 10.66 -11.89 -10.52
CA GLU A 35 9.55 -12.01 -11.49
C GLU A 35 8.25 -11.48 -10.92
N THR A 36 7.95 -11.76 -9.64
CA THR A 36 6.76 -11.26 -8.97
C THR A 36 6.77 -9.74 -8.89
N VAL A 37 7.91 -9.15 -8.50
CA VAL A 37 8.08 -7.68 -8.46
C VAL A 37 7.90 -7.07 -9.85
N GLN A 38 8.48 -7.67 -10.91
CA GLN A 38 8.31 -7.17 -12.27
C GLN A 38 6.88 -7.30 -12.79
N LYS A 39 6.18 -8.42 -12.48
CA LYS A 39 4.76 -8.60 -12.85
C LYS A 39 3.88 -7.58 -12.14
N ASN A 40 4.12 -7.35 -10.85
CA ASN A 40 3.39 -6.36 -10.07
C ASN A 40 3.65 -4.94 -10.58
N ALA A 41 4.90 -4.59 -10.88
CA ALA A 41 5.26 -3.30 -11.47
C ALA A 41 4.58 -3.09 -12.84
N LYS A 42 4.57 -4.10 -13.73
CA LYS A 42 3.88 -4.02 -15.03
C LYS A 42 2.36 -3.91 -14.87
N ARG A 43 1.76 -4.66 -13.94
CA ARG A 43 0.33 -4.56 -13.63
C ARG A 43 -0.02 -3.19 -13.06
N PHE A 44 0.85 -2.63 -12.21
CA PHE A 44 0.71 -1.29 -11.66
C PHE A 44 0.73 -0.22 -12.75
N VAL A 45 1.72 -0.26 -13.65
CA VAL A 45 1.83 0.67 -14.78
C VAL A 45 0.60 0.57 -15.71
N SER A 46 0.16 -0.65 -16.03
CA SER A 46 -1.05 -0.88 -16.86
C SER A 46 -2.33 -0.33 -16.21
N LEU A 47 -2.50 -0.54 -14.90
CA LEU A 47 -3.64 0.02 -14.16
C LEU A 47 -3.60 1.55 -14.11
N PHE A 48 -2.41 2.14 -14.13
CA PHE A 48 -2.20 3.58 -14.12
C PHE A 48 -2.51 4.21 -15.50
N GLU A 49 -2.04 3.58 -16.57
CA GLU A 49 -2.26 4.05 -17.94
C GLU A 49 -3.74 4.00 -18.33
N ASP A 50 -4.46 2.93 -17.95
CA ASP A 50 -5.87 2.72 -18.30
C ASP A 50 -6.85 3.73 -17.68
N ARG A 51 -6.44 4.46 -16.63
CA ARG A 51 -7.32 5.40 -15.93
C ARG A 51 -6.95 6.88 -16.11
N THR A 52 -5.79 7.18 -16.67
CA THR A 52 -5.25 8.55 -16.73
C THR A 52 -6.26 9.55 -17.33
N ASP A 53 -6.99 9.16 -18.37
CA ASP A 53 -7.99 9.96 -19.05
C ASP A 53 -9.42 9.74 -18.53
N LYS A 54 -9.59 8.97 -17.46
CA LYS A 54 -10.91 8.62 -16.91
C LYS A 54 -11.20 9.41 -15.66
N ASN A 55 -12.47 9.71 -15.47
CA ASN A 55 -12.95 10.35 -14.25
C ASN A 55 -13.06 9.32 -13.12
N PRO A 56 -12.84 9.72 -11.88
CA PRO A 56 -12.98 8.85 -10.71
C PRO A 56 -14.44 8.45 -10.49
N GLN A 57 -14.60 7.27 -9.91
CA GLN A 57 -15.86 6.78 -9.35
C GLN A 57 -15.65 6.40 -7.88
N TRP A 58 -16.68 6.54 -7.08
CA TRP A 58 -16.62 6.29 -5.64
C TRP A 58 -17.48 5.08 -5.27
N GLN A 59 -16.93 4.20 -4.43
CA GLN A 59 -17.67 3.09 -3.86
C GLN A 59 -17.57 3.14 -2.33
N PHE A 60 -18.72 3.01 -1.67
CA PHE A 60 -18.87 3.21 -0.22
C PHE A 60 -18.96 1.90 0.57
N SER A 61 -18.94 0.73 -0.11
CA SER A 61 -19.18 -0.58 0.52
C SER A 61 -18.09 -1.02 1.50
N LEU A 62 -16.89 -0.44 1.42
CA LEU A 62 -15.76 -0.78 2.30
C LEU A 62 -15.52 0.25 3.40
N MET A 63 -16.41 1.23 3.57
CA MET A 63 -16.26 2.25 4.60
C MET A 63 -16.20 1.62 5.99
N ASP A 64 -15.13 1.89 6.70
CA ASP A 64 -14.95 1.48 8.09
C ASP A 64 -15.72 2.45 9.00
N TRP A 65 -16.84 2.01 9.53
CA TRP A 65 -17.70 2.82 10.41
C TRP A 65 -17.24 2.83 11.86
N GLU A 66 -16.44 1.84 12.28
CA GLU A 66 -16.19 1.57 13.69
C GLU A 66 -14.89 2.18 14.23
N HIS A 67 -13.94 2.49 13.37
CA HIS A 67 -12.65 3.02 13.83
C HIS A 67 -12.81 4.39 14.47
N GLN A 68 -12.24 4.58 15.67
CA GLN A 68 -12.48 5.81 16.45
C GLN A 68 -11.89 7.06 15.80
N ALA A 69 -10.68 6.97 15.24
CA ALA A 69 -9.96 8.10 14.68
C ALA A 69 -10.27 8.33 13.18
N TRP A 70 -10.50 7.26 12.41
CA TRP A 70 -10.64 7.31 10.94
C TRP A 70 -11.98 6.79 10.44
N GLY A 71 -12.84 6.31 11.34
CA GLY A 71 -14.14 5.75 11.00
C GLY A 71 -15.14 6.83 10.61
N TRP A 72 -16.11 6.42 9.79
CA TRP A 72 -17.09 7.32 9.21
C TRP A 72 -18.28 7.63 10.15
N ARG A 73 -18.44 6.90 11.26
CA ARG A 73 -19.60 7.05 12.16
C ARG A 73 -19.69 8.42 12.81
N ASN A 74 -18.56 9.01 13.19
CA ASN A 74 -18.52 10.23 14.01
C ASN A 74 -18.29 11.50 13.20
N ILE A 75 -18.49 11.45 11.90
CA ILE A 75 -18.35 12.60 11.01
C ILE A 75 -19.63 13.46 11.13
N SER A 76 -19.46 14.76 11.38
CA SER A 76 -20.58 15.70 11.42
C SER A 76 -21.21 15.89 10.04
N ASP A 77 -22.48 16.28 10.01
CA ASP A 77 -23.20 16.57 8.76
C ASP A 77 -22.49 17.65 7.93
N GLU A 78 -21.93 18.66 8.58
CA GLU A 78 -21.16 19.70 7.90
C GLU A 78 -19.90 19.15 7.23
N THR A 79 -19.18 18.26 7.91
CA THR A 79 -17.99 17.58 7.34
C THR A 79 -18.39 16.68 6.19
N TRP A 80 -19.49 15.94 6.32
CA TRP A 80 -20.05 15.12 5.24
C TRP A 80 -20.34 15.94 3.99
N GLN A 81 -21.03 17.09 4.15
CA GLN A 81 -21.33 17.97 3.03
C GLN A 81 -20.06 18.45 2.32
N LYS A 82 -19.02 18.83 3.08
CA LYS A 82 -17.71 19.23 2.52
C LYS A 82 -17.05 18.09 1.75
N ILE A 83 -17.08 16.86 2.30
CA ILE A 83 -16.52 15.68 1.64
C ILE A 83 -17.25 15.42 0.32
N VAL A 84 -18.60 15.38 0.33
CA VAL A 84 -19.40 15.12 -0.87
C VAL A 84 -19.16 16.19 -1.94
N GLN A 85 -19.14 17.48 -1.55
CA GLN A 85 -18.81 18.56 -2.49
C GLN A 85 -17.42 18.39 -3.10
N LYS A 86 -16.43 17.97 -2.30
CA LYS A 86 -15.06 17.78 -2.78
C LYS A 86 -14.96 16.56 -3.70
N LEU A 87 -15.64 15.46 -3.38
CA LEU A 87 -15.72 14.28 -4.26
C LEU A 87 -16.40 14.65 -5.59
N GLY A 88 -17.51 15.40 -5.57
CA GLY A 88 -18.15 15.91 -6.78
C GLY A 88 -17.27 16.84 -7.61
N HIS A 89 -16.36 17.59 -6.99
CA HIS A 89 -15.35 18.35 -7.72
C HIS A 89 -14.34 17.41 -8.41
N PHE A 90 -13.87 16.38 -7.73
CA PHE A 90 -12.97 15.38 -8.33
C PHE A 90 -13.62 14.62 -9.50
N GLU A 91 -14.92 14.38 -9.48
CA GLU A 91 -15.65 13.76 -10.60
C GLU A 91 -15.56 14.55 -11.91
N GLN A 92 -15.22 15.84 -11.85
CA GLN A 92 -14.98 16.69 -13.03
C GLN A 92 -13.51 16.62 -13.51
N MET A 93 -12.63 15.93 -12.77
CA MET A 93 -11.22 15.76 -13.07
C MET A 93 -10.96 14.34 -13.59
N THR A 94 -9.87 14.17 -14.32
CA THR A 94 -9.37 12.81 -14.62
C THR A 94 -8.44 12.31 -13.51
N TRP A 95 -8.24 10.98 -13.45
CA TRP A 95 -7.24 10.41 -12.54
C TRP A 95 -5.85 10.97 -12.80
N GLY A 96 -5.46 11.21 -14.07
CA GLY A 96 -4.19 11.85 -14.40
C GLY A 96 -4.04 13.25 -13.79
N GLN A 97 -5.11 14.04 -13.73
CA GLN A 97 -5.10 15.35 -13.08
C GLN A 97 -5.02 15.24 -11.56
N ILE A 98 -5.68 14.23 -10.98
CA ILE A 98 -5.67 14.00 -9.52
C ILE A 98 -4.29 13.49 -9.05
N GLU A 99 -3.66 12.56 -9.78
CA GLU A 99 -2.39 11.95 -9.41
C GLU A 99 -1.17 12.76 -9.87
N GLY A 100 -1.23 13.38 -11.04
CA GLY A 100 -0.14 14.16 -11.64
C GLY A 100 -0.12 15.64 -11.28
N GLY A 101 -1.19 16.16 -10.66
CA GLY A 101 -1.29 17.55 -10.25
C GLY A 101 -0.73 17.81 -8.85
N ASP A 102 -0.71 19.09 -8.45
CA ASP A 102 -0.32 19.52 -7.09
C ASP A 102 -1.36 19.15 -6.01
N THR A 103 -2.22 18.17 -6.29
CA THR A 103 -3.25 17.74 -5.34
C THR A 103 -2.63 17.08 -4.11
N GLY A 104 -1.48 16.42 -4.26
CA GLY A 104 -0.84 15.61 -3.23
C GLY A 104 -1.56 14.29 -2.94
N SER A 105 -2.37 13.83 -3.92
CA SER A 105 -3.03 12.52 -3.89
C SER A 105 -2.15 11.49 -4.57
N HIS A 106 -1.94 10.32 -3.95
CA HIS A 106 -1.05 9.29 -4.47
C HIS A 106 -1.30 7.93 -3.84
N LEU A 107 -0.77 6.88 -4.47
CA LEU A 107 -0.69 5.55 -3.88
C LEU A 107 0.40 5.48 -2.81
N VAL A 108 0.16 4.74 -1.74
CA VAL A 108 1.11 4.46 -0.67
C VAL A 108 1.25 2.95 -0.48
N GLU A 109 2.48 2.48 -0.29
CA GLU A 109 2.79 1.06 -0.07
C GLU A 109 2.66 0.71 1.40
N LEU A 110 1.79 -0.24 1.74
CA LEU A 110 1.52 -0.63 3.14
C LEU A 110 2.74 -1.23 3.84
N ALA A 111 3.68 -1.81 3.09
CA ALA A 111 4.95 -2.27 3.64
C ALA A 111 5.78 -1.15 4.30
N ASP A 112 5.63 0.10 3.84
CA ASP A 112 6.31 1.27 4.36
C ASP A 112 5.45 2.07 5.37
N CYS A 113 4.29 1.54 5.76
CA CYS A 113 3.35 2.25 6.65
C CYS A 113 3.99 2.50 8.02
N PRO A 114 4.14 3.78 8.43
CA PRO A 114 4.76 4.10 9.71
C PRO A 114 3.83 3.90 10.90
N ASN A 115 2.55 3.69 10.66
CA ASN A 115 1.53 3.51 11.68
C ASN A 115 1.05 2.05 11.73
N HIS A 116 1.48 1.30 12.75
CA HIS A 116 1.12 -0.10 12.95
C HIS A 116 -0.38 -0.32 13.14
N GLU A 117 -1.12 0.64 13.73
CA GLU A 117 -2.56 0.55 13.92
C GLU A 117 -3.32 0.38 12.58
N VAL A 118 -2.77 0.93 11.50
CA VAL A 118 -3.31 0.76 10.14
C VAL A 118 -3.28 -0.70 9.71
N LEU A 119 -2.14 -1.37 9.91
CA LEU A 119 -1.97 -2.78 9.53
C LEU A 119 -2.87 -3.70 10.38
N GLU A 120 -2.91 -3.48 11.68
CA GLU A 120 -3.79 -4.21 12.60
C GLU A 120 -5.28 -4.01 12.22
N ARG A 121 -5.65 -2.78 11.82
CA ARG A 121 -7.03 -2.51 11.41
C ARG A 121 -7.38 -3.17 10.09
N LEU A 122 -6.46 -3.20 9.11
CA LEU A 122 -6.66 -3.94 7.86
C LEU A 122 -6.85 -5.44 8.11
N GLU A 123 -6.08 -6.04 9.02
CA GLU A 123 -6.26 -7.43 9.42
C GLU A 123 -7.65 -7.68 10.01
N GLN A 124 -8.13 -6.83 10.93
CA GLN A 124 -9.48 -6.91 11.50
C GLN A 124 -10.57 -6.82 10.43
N LEU A 125 -10.36 -6.02 9.39
CA LEU A 125 -11.27 -5.86 8.26
C LEU A 125 -11.11 -6.95 7.20
N LYS A 126 -10.18 -7.91 7.38
CA LYS A 126 -9.82 -8.96 6.42
C LYS A 126 -9.35 -8.40 5.07
N LEU A 127 -8.55 -7.35 5.15
CA LEU A 127 -7.93 -6.63 4.04
C LEU A 127 -6.39 -6.67 4.15
N ASP A 128 -5.85 -7.66 4.84
CA ASP A 128 -4.41 -7.85 5.11
C ASP A 128 -3.60 -8.33 3.89
N ASP A 129 -4.27 -8.71 2.81
CA ASP A 129 -3.68 -9.07 1.52
C ASP A 129 -3.40 -7.86 0.61
N LEU A 130 -3.70 -6.65 1.07
CA LEU A 130 -3.45 -5.44 0.31
C LEU A 130 -1.97 -5.04 0.38
N ASP A 131 -1.40 -4.71 -0.78
CA ASP A 131 -0.05 -4.15 -0.87
C ASP A 131 -0.06 -2.61 -0.79
N MET A 132 -1.14 -1.97 -1.24
CA MET A 132 -1.22 -0.52 -1.42
C MET A 132 -2.61 0.01 -1.08
N VAL A 133 -2.65 1.28 -0.62
CA VAL A 133 -3.88 2.07 -0.53
C VAL A 133 -3.67 3.42 -1.21
N PHE A 134 -4.76 4.01 -1.70
CA PHE A 134 -4.73 5.35 -2.29
C PHE A 134 -5.04 6.40 -1.23
N SER A 135 -4.21 7.43 -1.15
CA SER A 135 -4.37 8.60 -0.30
C SER A 135 -4.92 9.76 -1.14
N LEU A 136 -6.23 9.99 -1.08
CA LEU A 136 -6.92 11.10 -1.74
C LEU A 136 -6.92 12.33 -0.83
N ARG A 137 -6.19 13.36 -1.19
CA ARG A 137 -6.15 14.61 -0.42
C ARG A 137 -7.36 15.48 -0.72
N LEU A 138 -8.14 15.80 0.31
CA LEU A 138 -9.30 16.67 0.20
C LEU A 138 -8.91 18.15 0.33
N MET A 139 -8.46 18.54 1.52
CA MET A 139 -8.01 19.89 1.83
C MET A 139 -7.04 19.88 3.01
N GLY A 140 -6.00 20.72 2.99
CA GLY A 140 -5.03 20.79 4.08
C GLY A 140 -4.43 19.43 4.44
N ARG A 141 -4.76 18.92 5.64
CA ARG A 141 -4.34 17.62 6.15
C ARG A 141 -5.37 16.51 5.90
N GLU A 142 -6.59 16.86 5.54
CA GLU A 142 -7.67 15.89 5.38
C GLU A 142 -7.43 14.95 4.21
N ARG A 143 -7.61 13.67 4.46
CA ARG A 143 -7.44 12.59 3.48
C ARG A 143 -8.60 11.61 3.52
N ILE A 144 -8.90 11.04 2.38
CA ILE A 144 -9.63 9.78 2.31
C ILE A 144 -8.62 8.71 1.88
N PHE A 145 -8.56 7.62 2.62
CA PHE A 145 -7.84 6.43 2.22
C PHE A 145 -8.81 5.41 1.64
N GLY A 146 -8.39 4.73 0.59
CA GLY A 146 -9.23 3.73 -0.06
C GLY A 146 -8.45 2.79 -0.96
N ILE A 147 -9.16 1.79 -1.49
CA ILE A 147 -8.61 0.80 -2.40
C ILE A 147 -8.96 1.25 -3.82
N LEU A 148 -7.94 1.49 -4.63
CA LEU A 148 -8.11 1.91 -6.02
C LEU A 148 -8.16 0.68 -6.93
N ASP A 149 -9.31 0.49 -7.60
CA ASP A 149 -9.59 -0.61 -8.50
C ASP A 149 -10.02 -0.05 -9.87
N GLY A 150 -9.09 0.00 -10.81
CA GLY A 150 -9.29 0.71 -12.07
C GLY A 150 -9.58 2.19 -11.85
N VAL A 151 -10.79 2.63 -12.21
CA VAL A 151 -11.27 4.01 -12.02
C VAL A 151 -12.03 4.22 -10.72
N VAL A 152 -12.30 3.16 -9.98
CA VAL A 152 -13.12 3.19 -8.77
C VAL A 152 -12.26 3.28 -7.53
N LEU A 153 -12.42 4.30 -6.72
CA LEU A 153 -11.88 4.36 -5.37
C LEU A 153 -12.92 3.85 -4.39
N LYS A 154 -12.65 2.69 -3.79
CA LYS A 154 -13.44 2.09 -2.71
C LYS A 154 -13.04 2.78 -1.40
N LEU A 155 -13.87 3.67 -0.89
CA LEU A 155 -13.57 4.48 0.28
C LEU A 155 -13.45 3.59 1.51
N LEU A 156 -12.39 3.77 2.31
CA LEU A 156 -12.12 2.98 3.51
C LEU A 156 -12.16 3.86 4.76
N TRP A 157 -11.29 4.88 4.85
CA TRP A 157 -11.15 5.76 6.01
C TRP A 157 -11.17 7.23 5.64
N TYR A 158 -11.68 8.05 6.56
CA TYR A 158 -11.51 9.49 6.55
C TYR A 158 -10.52 9.89 7.65
N ASP A 159 -9.41 10.49 7.27
CA ASP A 159 -8.34 10.94 8.18
C ASP A 159 -8.25 12.48 8.19
N PRO A 160 -8.87 13.14 9.17
CA PRO A 160 -8.85 14.59 9.24
C PRO A 160 -7.50 15.17 9.68
N TYR A 161 -6.66 14.38 10.33
CA TYR A 161 -5.44 14.86 10.98
C TYR A 161 -4.14 14.36 10.35
N HIS A 162 -4.22 13.56 9.29
CA HIS A 162 -3.07 12.93 8.63
C HIS A 162 -2.31 11.95 9.56
N THR A 163 -3.06 11.11 10.24
CA THR A 163 -2.54 10.15 11.23
C THR A 163 -2.43 8.74 10.69
N VAL A 164 -3.18 8.38 9.64
CA VAL A 164 -3.03 7.11 8.93
C VAL A 164 -1.63 7.01 8.33
N TRP A 165 -1.17 8.07 7.68
CA TRP A 165 0.16 8.15 7.07
C TRP A 165 0.89 9.42 7.52
N PRO A 166 1.40 9.48 8.75
CA PRO A 166 2.08 10.68 9.24
C PRO A 166 3.37 10.95 8.47
N THR A 167 3.57 12.21 8.10
CA THR A 167 4.86 12.64 7.50
C THR A 167 5.98 12.50 8.53
N LYS A 168 7.08 11.88 8.14
CA LYS A 168 8.32 11.89 8.95
C LYS A 168 8.75 13.35 9.19
N LYS A 169 8.88 13.72 10.45
CA LYS A 169 9.48 15.00 10.85
C LYS A 169 10.97 14.99 10.58
#